data_18cb4687aa1f163c9b381003069ae224
#
_entry.id   18cb4687aa1f163c9b381003069ae224
#
_cell.length_a   1.000
_cell.length_b   1.000
_cell.length_c   1.000
_cell.angle_alpha   90.00
_cell.angle_beta   90.00
_cell.angle_gamma   90.00
#
_symmetry.space_group_name_H-M   'P 1'
#
loop_
_entity.id
_entity.type
_entity.pdbx_description
1 polymer ?
#
loop_
_entity_poly.entity_id
_entity_poly.type
_entity_poly.pdbx_seq_one_letter_code
_entity_poly.pdbx_strand_id
1 'polypeptide(L)'
;MKLIINADDAGVDASRNAGIFQAIEQNAVSSVSVLVGLNGWEDLLARLSKRKFDATGLHLNLTAGKPFSKNTKTLSDAQGNFYNKFELFKRSREGLLSSKKGLAASAFSR
;
A
#
# COMPACT_ATOMS: atom_id res chain seq x y z
N MET A 1 -23.71 18.39 5.50
CA MET A 1 -22.67 17.88 4.57
C MET A 1 -21.79 16.92 5.37
N LYS A 2 -21.50 15.72 4.84
CA LYS A 2 -20.54 14.78 5.47
C LYS A 2 -19.25 14.87 4.70
N LEU A 3 -18.11 15.05 5.40
CA LEU A 3 -16.76 15.11 4.84
C LEU A 3 -15.99 13.87 5.28
N ILE A 4 -15.34 13.19 4.33
CA ILE A 4 -14.39 12.10 4.59
C ILE A 4 -13.00 12.62 4.27
N ILE A 5 -12.10 12.56 5.25
CA ILE A 5 -10.68 12.86 5.08
C ILE A 5 -9.93 11.55 5.30
N ASN A 6 -9.27 11.06 4.24
CA ASN A 6 -8.50 9.82 4.28
C ASN A 6 -7.01 10.08 4.45
N ALA A 7 -6.34 9.34 5.31
CA ALA A 7 -4.90 9.30 5.38
C ALA A 7 -4.40 8.10 4.57
N ASP A 8 -3.61 8.36 3.53
CA ASP A 8 -3.01 7.34 2.69
C ASP A 8 -1.66 6.85 3.23
N ASP A 9 -1.20 5.71 2.72
CA ASP A 9 0.15 5.18 2.91
C ASP A 9 0.48 4.72 4.35
N ALA A 10 -0.48 4.38 5.19
CA ALA A 10 -0.20 3.73 6.46
C ALA A 10 0.52 2.38 6.23
N GLY A 11 1.60 2.12 6.99
CA GLY A 11 2.42 0.92 6.83
C GLY A 11 3.68 1.12 5.97
N VAL A 12 3.88 2.27 5.37
CA VAL A 12 5.10 2.57 4.59
C VAL A 12 6.33 2.61 5.50
N ASP A 13 6.29 3.41 6.56
CA ASP A 13 7.33 3.53 7.57
C ASP A 13 6.75 3.98 8.92
N ALA A 14 7.51 3.83 10.00
CA ALA A 14 7.08 4.16 11.36
C ALA A 14 6.82 5.67 11.56
N SER A 15 7.56 6.53 10.86
CA SER A 15 7.40 7.99 10.97
C SER A 15 6.04 8.43 10.39
N ARG A 16 5.69 7.90 9.22
CA ARG A 16 4.40 8.15 8.58
C ARG A 16 3.25 7.61 9.42
N ASN A 17 3.39 6.40 9.97
CA ASN A 17 2.41 5.86 10.91
C ASN A 17 2.19 6.78 12.10
N ALA A 18 3.27 7.29 12.70
CA ALA A 18 3.17 8.21 13.84
C ALA A 18 2.35 9.47 13.50
N GLY A 19 2.60 10.09 12.33
CA GLY A 19 1.84 11.25 11.86
C GLY A 19 0.36 10.93 11.60
N ILE A 20 0.08 9.77 10.97
CA ILE A 20 -1.29 9.32 10.73
C ILE A 20 -2.04 9.10 12.05
N PHE A 21 -1.43 8.43 13.03
CA PHE A 21 -2.06 8.20 14.33
C PHE A 21 -2.27 9.49 15.12
N GLN A 22 -1.35 10.44 15.02
CA GLN A 22 -1.56 11.78 15.59
C GLN A 22 -2.77 12.48 14.96
N ALA A 23 -2.92 12.40 13.64
CA ALA A 23 -4.08 12.97 12.94
C ALA A 23 -5.40 12.28 13.32
N ILE A 24 -5.39 10.94 13.54
CA ILE A 24 -6.53 10.20 14.08
C ILE A 24 -6.89 10.67 15.48
N GLU A 25 -5.91 10.86 16.35
CA GLU A 25 -6.11 11.30 17.74
C GLU A 25 -6.72 12.70 17.82
N GLN A 26 -6.37 13.55 16.87
CA GLN A 26 -6.92 14.90 16.74
C GLN A 26 -8.24 14.96 15.96
N ASN A 27 -8.80 13.82 15.58
CA ASN A 27 -10.00 13.72 14.71
C ASN A 27 -9.86 14.50 13.38
N ALA A 28 -8.62 14.66 12.90
CA ALA A 28 -8.33 15.33 11.63
C ALA A 28 -8.56 14.42 10.42
N VAL A 29 -8.54 13.10 10.60
CA VAL A 29 -8.85 12.10 9.57
C VAL A 29 -9.93 11.15 10.03
N SER A 30 -10.75 10.67 9.10
CA SER A 30 -11.89 9.80 9.33
C SER A 30 -11.70 8.39 8.77
N SER A 31 -10.68 8.18 7.94
CA SER A 31 -10.34 6.87 7.36
C SER A 31 -8.84 6.77 7.03
N VAL A 32 -8.36 5.54 6.86
CA VAL A 32 -6.95 5.26 6.58
C VAL A 32 -6.84 4.19 5.50
N SER A 33 -5.98 4.40 4.52
CA SER A 33 -5.60 3.40 3.51
C SER A 33 -4.25 2.77 3.88
N VAL A 34 -4.22 1.45 3.97
CA VAL A 34 -3.11 0.66 4.51
C VAL A 34 -2.33 -0.03 3.39
N LEU A 35 -1.02 0.21 3.32
CA LEU A 35 -0.06 -0.52 2.50
C LEU A 35 0.55 -1.69 3.28
N VAL A 36 0.31 -2.89 2.78
CA VAL A 36 0.76 -4.14 3.43
C VAL A 36 2.17 -4.51 2.97
N GLY A 37 2.99 -5.02 3.90
CA GLY A 37 4.29 -5.62 3.59
C GLY A 37 5.43 -4.63 3.32
N LEU A 38 5.30 -3.39 3.75
CA LEU A 38 6.37 -2.40 3.76
C LEU A 38 7.01 -2.26 5.15
N ASN A 39 8.05 -1.45 5.26
CA ASN A 39 8.89 -1.33 6.47
C ASN A 39 8.13 -0.85 7.72
N GLY A 40 7.03 -0.15 7.55
CA GLY A 40 6.17 0.32 8.65
C GLY A 40 5.09 -0.68 9.09
N TRP A 41 5.01 -1.88 8.48
CA TRP A 41 3.91 -2.80 8.71
C TRP A 41 3.81 -3.27 10.17
N GLU A 42 4.91 -3.69 10.79
CA GLU A 42 4.93 -4.16 12.18
C GLU A 42 4.53 -3.04 13.17
N ASP A 43 5.08 -1.83 12.98
CA ASP A 43 4.71 -0.65 13.78
C ASP A 43 3.22 -0.30 13.62
N LEU A 44 2.70 -0.38 12.39
CA LEU A 44 1.28 -0.16 12.11
C LEU A 44 0.39 -1.16 12.87
N LEU A 45 0.69 -2.45 12.80
CA LEU A 45 -0.05 -3.48 13.52
C LEU A 45 -0.04 -3.24 15.04
N ALA A 46 1.12 -2.89 15.59
CA ALA A 46 1.27 -2.58 17.01
C ALA A 46 0.41 -1.36 17.44
N ARG A 47 0.26 -0.36 16.57
CA ARG A 47 -0.61 0.80 16.83
C ARG A 47 -2.08 0.45 16.72
N LEU A 48 -2.49 -0.26 15.68
CA LEU A 48 -3.87 -0.68 15.46
C LEU A 48 -4.37 -1.63 16.56
N SER A 49 -3.50 -2.51 17.11
CA SER A 49 -3.86 -3.38 18.23
C SER A 49 -4.17 -2.63 19.53
N LYS A 50 -3.55 -1.49 19.73
CA LYS A 50 -3.76 -0.63 20.92
C LYS A 50 -4.99 0.26 20.81
N ARG A 51 -5.41 0.56 19.60
CA ARG A 51 -6.55 1.43 19.31
C ARG A 51 -7.41 0.83 18.23
N LYS A 52 -8.67 0.53 18.55
CA LYS A 52 -9.67 0.20 17.52
C LYS A 52 -9.91 1.39 16.63
N PHE A 53 -9.59 1.24 15.36
CA PHE A 53 -9.93 2.19 14.32
C PHE A 53 -10.56 1.41 13.16
N ASP A 54 -11.88 1.52 13.04
CA ASP A 54 -12.67 0.63 12.17
C ASP A 54 -12.73 1.10 10.71
N ALA A 55 -12.32 2.34 10.43
CA ALA A 55 -12.34 2.92 9.09
C ALA A 55 -11.00 2.73 8.35
N THR A 56 -10.56 1.48 8.25
CA THR A 56 -9.36 1.11 7.49
C THR A 56 -9.72 0.44 6.17
N GLY A 57 -9.00 0.79 5.10
CA GLY A 57 -9.10 0.17 3.79
C GLY A 57 -7.75 -0.30 3.26
N LEU A 58 -7.78 -1.19 2.28
CA LEU A 58 -6.57 -1.62 1.58
C LEU A 58 -6.13 -0.54 0.58
N HIS A 59 -4.87 -0.11 0.69
CA HIS A 59 -4.21 0.69 -0.34
C HIS A 59 -3.57 -0.25 -1.36
N LEU A 60 -4.07 -0.23 -2.60
CA LEU A 60 -3.49 -1.04 -3.68
C LEU A 60 -2.07 -0.56 -4.01
N ASN A 61 -1.14 -1.50 -4.08
CA ASN A 61 0.27 -1.22 -4.28
C ASN A 61 0.84 -2.03 -5.45
N LEU A 62 1.39 -1.33 -6.43
CA LEU A 62 2.09 -1.92 -7.59
C LEU A 62 3.48 -1.28 -7.82
N THR A 63 3.92 -0.38 -6.95
CA THR A 63 5.08 0.49 -7.21
C THR A 63 6.08 0.59 -6.05
N ALA A 64 5.79 -0.02 -4.91
CA ALA A 64 6.65 0.06 -3.74
C ALA A 64 6.90 -1.31 -3.10
N GLY A 65 8.14 -1.60 -2.72
CA GLY A 65 8.53 -2.85 -2.07
C GLY A 65 8.50 -4.06 -3.00
N LYS A 66 8.17 -5.22 -2.44
CA LYS A 66 8.13 -6.49 -3.16
C LYS A 66 6.69 -7.02 -3.26
N PRO A 67 6.30 -7.59 -4.41
CA PRO A 67 5.02 -8.28 -4.54
C PRO A 67 4.97 -9.54 -3.65
N PHE A 68 3.83 -9.83 -3.07
CA PHE A 68 3.59 -11.08 -2.35
C PHE A 68 3.51 -12.29 -3.30
N SER A 69 3.05 -12.08 -4.52
CA SER A 69 2.94 -13.14 -5.52
C SER A 69 4.27 -13.36 -6.26
N LYS A 70 4.64 -14.62 -6.48
CA LYS A 70 5.81 -15.00 -7.28
C LYS A 70 5.63 -14.80 -8.79
N ASN A 71 4.41 -14.61 -9.27
CA ASN A 71 4.07 -14.50 -10.70
C ASN A 71 3.94 -13.05 -11.18
N THR A 72 4.85 -12.17 -10.76
CA THR A 72 4.80 -10.74 -11.06
C THR A 72 5.93 -10.27 -11.98
N LYS A 73 6.48 -11.18 -12.82
CA LYS A 73 7.63 -10.91 -13.68
C LYS A 73 7.51 -9.65 -14.56
N THR A 74 6.29 -9.28 -14.93
CA THR A 74 6.06 -8.07 -15.74
C THR A 74 5.95 -6.80 -14.90
N LEU A 75 5.80 -6.92 -13.57
CA LEU A 75 5.61 -5.83 -12.62
C LEU A 75 6.83 -5.60 -11.73
N SER A 76 7.85 -6.47 -11.79
CA SER A 76 9.01 -6.44 -10.92
C SER A 76 10.33 -6.51 -11.69
N ASP A 77 11.37 -5.93 -11.09
CA ASP A 77 12.75 -5.95 -11.59
C ASP A 77 13.43 -7.30 -11.34
N ALA A 78 14.71 -7.41 -11.76
CA ALA A 78 15.52 -8.61 -11.58
C ALA A 78 15.80 -8.94 -10.10
N GLN A 79 15.68 -7.98 -9.19
CA GLN A 79 15.83 -8.13 -7.74
C GLN A 79 14.50 -8.50 -7.06
N GLY A 80 13.41 -8.57 -7.83
CA GLY A 80 12.08 -8.91 -7.35
C GLY A 80 11.33 -7.76 -6.69
N ASN A 81 11.77 -6.51 -6.85
CA ASN A 81 11.05 -5.35 -6.38
C ASN A 81 10.06 -4.87 -7.44
N PHE A 82 8.96 -4.28 -7.03
CA PHE A 82 8.09 -3.57 -7.97
C PHE A 82 8.86 -2.49 -8.72
N TYR A 83 8.57 -2.31 -10.00
CA TYR A 83 9.03 -1.14 -10.73
C TYR A 83 8.45 0.13 -10.11
N ASN A 84 9.24 1.21 -10.08
CA ASN A 84 8.71 2.51 -9.68
C ASN A 84 7.62 2.99 -10.65
N LYS A 85 6.83 3.99 -10.22
CA LYS A 85 5.68 4.48 -10.99
C LYS A 85 6.01 4.94 -12.42
N PHE A 86 7.20 5.49 -12.66
CA PHE A 86 7.59 5.99 -13.97
C PHE A 86 7.95 4.83 -14.92
N GLU A 87 8.71 3.86 -14.43
CA GLU A 87 9.06 2.67 -15.20
C GLU A 87 7.81 1.81 -15.47
N LEU A 88 6.95 1.64 -14.49
CA LEU A 88 5.69 0.90 -14.66
C LEU A 88 4.80 1.57 -15.72
N PHE A 89 4.68 2.89 -15.69
CA PHE A 89 3.92 3.64 -16.69
C PHE A 89 4.50 3.51 -18.10
N LYS A 90 5.84 3.61 -18.23
CA LYS A 90 6.55 3.39 -19.50
C LYS A 90 6.27 1.99 -20.06
N ARG A 91 6.46 0.95 -19.24
CA ARG A 91 6.22 -0.45 -19.62
C ARG A 91 4.76 -0.72 -20.01
N SER A 92 3.82 -0.06 -19.34
CA SER A 92 2.40 -0.12 -19.71
C SER A 92 2.16 0.41 -21.12
N ARG A 93 2.75 1.54 -21.48
CA ARG A 93 2.64 2.14 -22.80
C ARG A 93 3.31 1.30 -23.91
N GLU A 94 4.38 0.61 -23.57
CA GLU A 94 5.11 -0.30 -24.48
C GLU A 94 4.46 -1.68 -24.59
N GLY A 95 3.33 -1.94 -23.93
CA GLY A 95 2.62 -3.21 -23.95
C GLY A 95 3.36 -4.35 -23.23
N LEU A 96 4.34 -4.02 -22.38
CA LEU A 96 5.18 -4.99 -21.66
C LEU A 96 4.53 -5.54 -20.40
N LEU A 97 3.36 -5.04 -20.03
CA LEU A 97 2.60 -5.54 -18.88
C LEU A 97 1.58 -6.58 -19.34
N SER A 98 1.70 -7.80 -18.81
CA SER A 98 0.70 -8.85 -19.06
C SER A 98 -0.59 -8.58 -18.29
N SER A 99 -1.67 -8.31 -19.00
CA SER A 99 -2.95 -7.85 -18.43
C SER A 99 -3.78 -8.94 -17.73
N LYS A 100 -3.48 -10.23 -17.88
CA LYS A 100 -4.41 -11.29 -17.47
C LYS A 100 -4.00 -12.13 -16.25
N LYS A 101 -2.76 -12.08 -15.76
CA LYS A 101 -2.32 -12.93 -14.64
C LYS A 101 -1.55 -12.22 -13.53
N GLY A 102 -1.09 -11.01 -13.74
CA GLY A 102 -0.23 -10.31 -12.77
C GLY A 102 -0.96 -9.41 -11.77
N LEU A 103 -2.01 -8.74 -12.19
CA LEU A 103 -2.72 -7.76 -11.35
C LEU A 103 -3.61 -8.40 -10.28
N ALA A 104 -4.29 -9.50 -10.60
CA ALA A 104 -5.21 -10.15 -9.65
C ALA A 104 -4.49 -10.89 -8.51
N ALA A 105 -3.26 -11.35 -8.73
CA ALA A 105 -2.54 -12.14 -7.74
C ALA A 105 -1.76 -11.31 -6.71
N SER A 106 -1.44 -10.05 -7.00
CA SER A 106 -0.71 -9.19 -6.07
C SER A 106 -1.60 -8.45 -5.06
N ALA A 107 -2.89 -8.33 -5.36
CA ALA A 107 -3.83 -7.59 -4.51
C ALA A 107 -4.49 -8.45 -3.41
N PHE A 108 -4.46 -9.78 -3.51
CA PHE A 108 -5.31 -10.65 -2.68
C PHE A 108 -4.66 -11.94 -2.16
N SER A 109 -3.37 -12.02 -1.94
CA SER A 109 -2.85 -13.17 -1.19
C SER A 109 -2.65 -12.79 0.29
N ARG A 110 -3.55 -13.28 1.10
CA ARG A 110 -3.73 -13.45 2.56
C ARG A 110 -2.59 -12.96 3.46
#